data_d4ce573a90275ed7b6f7fd4c7302be06
#
_entry.id   d4ce573a90275ed7b6f7fd4c7302be06
#
_cell.length_a   1.000
_cell.length_b   1.000
_cell.length_c   1.000
_cell.angle_alpha   90.00
_cell.angle_beta   90.00
_cell.angle_gamma   90.00
#
_symmetry.space_group_name_H-M   'P 1'
#
loop_
_entity.id
_entity.type
_entity.pdbx_description
1 polymer ?
#
loop_
_entity_poly.entity_id
_entity_poly.type
_entity_poly.pdbx_seq_one_letter_code
_entity_poly.pdbx_strand_id
1 'polypeptide(L)'
;SSDLQCVFKSIERVSDFTIFDCWNAKFYNKIMDKAGATHVFIHSQKGFDYFEYLKSYFVYQKSNVQKVVEQDGCMMLQSAIPSTRRADFFRDLNNLPFDRLQAKYFPLTLMRKIIIKMKPFFYHIGIFSIYMKLKKML
;
A
#
# COMPACT_ATOMS: atom_id res chain seq x y z
N SER A 1 -4.35 14.78 -14.96
CA SER A 1 -5.10 13.60 -14.58
C SER A 1 -5.73 13.81 -13.21
N SER A 2 -7.03 13.64 -13.13
CA SER A 2 -7.87 13.91 -11.95
C SER A 2 -7.45 13.15 -10.70
N ASP A 3 -6.85 11.97 -10.85
CA ASP A 3 -6.48 11.09 -9.72
C ASP A 3 -5.34 11.64 -8.84
N LEU A 4 -4.50 12.48 -9.40
CA LEU A 4 -3.36 13.08 -8.69
C LEU A 4 -3.75 14.31 -7.87
N GLN A 5 -4.96 14.87 -8.12
CA GLN A 5 -5.48 16.06 -7.43
C GLN A 5 -6.91 15.82 -6.91
N CYS A 6 -7.24 14.61 -6.53
CA CYS A 6 -8.56 14.26 -6.05
C CYS A 6 -8.88 15.02 -4.75
N VAL A 7 -9.90 15.85 -4.78
CA VAL A 7 -10.35 16.64 -3.62
C VAL A 7 -11.09 15.80 -2.57
N PHE A 8 -11.45 14.56 -2.92
CA PHE A 8 -12.14 13.61 -2.02
C PHE A 8 -11.17 12.71 -1.24
N LYS A 9 -9.90 13.07 -1.17
CA LYS A 9 -8.90 12.35 -0.36
C LYS A 9 -9.10 12.68 1.12
N SER A 10 -9.80 11.80 1.81
CA SER A 10 -10.11 11.93 3.24
C SER A 10 -10.35 10.55 3.84
N ILE A 11 -10.20 10.43 5.15
CA ILE A 11 -10.71 9.27 5.91
C ILE A 11 -12.23 9.30 5.93
N GLU A 12 -12.82 10.49 6.04
CA GLU A 12 -14.27 10.69 5.98
C GLU A 12 -14.73 10.62 4.52
N ARG A 13 -15.62 9.69 4.21
CA ARG A 13 -16.11 9.45 2.86
C ARG A 13 -17.62 9.33 2.83
N VAL A 14 -18.20 9.70 1.70
CA VAL A 14 -19.66 9.57 1.44
C VAL A 14 -20.08 8.12 1.17
N SER A 15 -19.13 7.21 0.93
CA SER A 15 -19.41 5.78 0.73
C SER A 15 -19.67 5.09 2.06
N ASP A 16 -20.45 4.02 2.07
CA ASP A 16 -20.68 3.21 3.26
C ASP A 16 -19.40 2.46 3.70
N PHE A 17 -18.58 2.03 2.74
CA PHE A 17 -17.32 1.30 2.97
C PHE A 17 -16.16 1.84 2.14
N THR A 18 -14.96 1.72 2.66
CA THR A 18 -13.71 1.73 1.87
C THR A 18 -12.97 0.43 2.11
N ILE A 19 -12.65 -0.27 1.04
CA ILE A 19 -12.00 -1.59 1.07
C ILE A 19 -10.66 -1.49 0.33
N PHE A 20 -9.60 -2.02 0.93
CA PHE A 20 -8.27 -2.05 0.32
C PHE A 20 -7.40 -3.15 0.92
N ASP A 21 -6.35 -3.52 0.18
CA ASP A 21 -5.45 -4.60 0.57
C ASP A 21 -4.67 -4.29 1.84
N CYS A 22 -4.55 -5.28 2.71
CA CYS A 22 -3.77 -5.23 3.93
C CYS A 22 -2.35 -5.80 3.68
N TRP A 23 -1.47 -5.01 3.06
CA TRP A 23 -0.10 -5.43 2.75
C TRP A 23 0.77 -5.69 3.97
N ASN A 24 0.49 -4.98 5.07
CA ASN A 24 1.25 -5.02 6.30
C ASN A 24 0.49 -5.71 7.45
N ALA A 25 -0.41 -6.64 7.16
CA ALA A 25 -1.27 -7.31 8.14
C ALA A 25 -0.51 -7.87 9.34
N LYS A 26 0.73 -8.34 9.15
CA LYS A 26 1.60 -8.85 10.23
C LYS A 26 1.88 -7.82 11.33
N PHE A 27 1.77 -6.52 11.04
CA PHE A 27 1.99 -5.46 12.04
C PHE A 27 0.76 -5.19 12.90
N TYR A 28 -0.43 -5.58 12.45
CA TYR A 28 -1.68 -5.35 13.19
C TYR A 28 -2.24 -6.61 13.79
N ASN A 29 -1.97 -7.74 13.15
CA ASN A 29 -2.76 -8.93 13.39
C ASN A 29 -1.93 -10.21 13.36
N LYS A 30 -2.18 -11.08 14.35
CA LYS A 30 -1.63 -12.43 14.40
C LYS A 30 -2.42 -13.45 13.58
N ILE A 31 -3.62 -13.07 13.12
CA ILE A 31 -4.54 -13.93 12.38
C ILE A 31 -4.34 -13.68 10.88
N MET A 32 -3.18 -14.03 10.36
CA MET A 32 -2.99 -14.06 8.90
C MET A 32 -2.86 -15.49 8.44
N ASP A 33 -3.76 -15.88 7.55
CA ASP A 33 -3.56 -17.07 6.75
C ASP A 33 -2.80 -16.72 5.44
N LYS A 34 -2.59 -17.73 4.60
CA LYS A 34 -1.92 -17.56 3.31
C LYS A 34 -2.79 -16.81 2.28
N ALA A 35 -4.10 -16.70 2.52
CA ALA A 35 -5.03 -16.01 1.64
C ALA A 35 -4.90 -14.48 1.69
N GLY A 36 -4.25 -13.96 2.75
CA GLY A 36 -4.08 -12.52 2.96
C GLY A 36 -5.18 -11.92 3.82
N ALA A 37 -5.21 -10.59 3.87
CA ALA A 37 -6.20 -9.84 4.62
C ALA A 37 -6.61 -8.57 3.87
N THR A 38 -7.79 -8.07 4.19
CA THR A 38 -8.37 -6.86 3.60
C THR A 38 -8.74 -5.90 4.71
N HIS A 39 -8.40 -4.63 4.55
CA HIS A 39 -8.91 -3.56 5.40
C HIS A 39 -10.31 -3.15 4.94
N VAL A 40 -11.21 -2.98 5.90
CA VAL A 40 -12.55 -2.45 5.67
C VAL A 40 -12.76 -1.27 6.62
N PHE A 41 -12.95 -0.07 6.08
CA PHE A 41 -13.39 1.10 6.82
C PHE A 41 -14.88 1.25 6.63
N ILE A 42 -15.60 1.49 7.72
CA ILE A 42 -17.05 1.69 7.74
C ILE A 42 -17.29 3.17 8.04
N HIS A 43 -17.98 3.88 7.15
CA HIS A 43 -18.15 5.32 7.23
C HIS A 43 -19.56 5.77 7.64
N SER A 44 -20.58 4.90 7.48
CA SER A 44 -21.96 5.24 7.76
C SER A 44 -22.62 4.25 8.73
N GLN A 45 -23.72 4.67 9.35
CA GLN A 45 -24.55 3.77 10.16
C GLN A 45 -25.09 2.61 9.31
N LYS A 46 -25.53 2.88 8.09
CA LYS A 46 -25.99 1.84 7.16
C LYS A 46 -24.89 0.80 6.88
N GLY A 47 -23.67 1.25 6.65
CA GLY A 47 -22.52 0.35 6.49
C GLY A 47 -22.26 -0.49 7.74
N PHE A 48 -22.38 0.12 8.93
CA PHE A 48 -22.22 -0.58 10.19
C PHE A 48 -23.29 -1.67 10.37
N ASP A 49 -24.54 -1.36 10.15
CA ASP A 49 -25.66 -2.30 10.28
C ASP A 49 -25.50 -3.48 9.30
N TYR A 50 -25.06 -3.19 8.10
CA TYR A 50 -24.79 -4.21 7.09
C TYR A 50 -23.60 -5.10 7.48
N PHE A 51 -22.50 -4.51 8.01
CA PHE A 51 -21.38 -5.26 8.53
C PHE A 51 -21.79 -6.17 9.70
N GLU A 52 -22.59 -5.68 10.64
CA GLU A 52 -23.10 -6.45 11.77
C GLU A 52 -23.90 -7.67 11.30
N TYR A 53 -24.70 -7.52 10.24
CA TYR A 53 -25.42 -8.63 9.61
C TYR A 53 -24.49 -9.68 9.01
N LEU A 54 -23.40 -9.24 8.38
CA LEU A 54 -22.47 -10.13 7.66
C LEU A 54 -21.30 -10.66 8.50
N LYS A 55 -21.03 -10.11 9.67
CA LYS A 55 -19.81 -10.38 10.45
C LYS A 55 -19.59 -11.86 10.80
N SER A 56 -20.67 -12.65 10.89
CA SER A 56 -20.59 -14.10 11.15
C SER A 56 -19.96 -14.89 10.00
N TYR A 57 -19.92 -14.33 8.81
CA TYR A 57 -19.32 -14.94 7.61
C TYR A 57 -17.82 -14.62 7.45
N PHE A 58 -17.27 -13.77 8.31
CA PHE A 58 -15.89 -13.30 8.22
C PHE A 58 -15.10 -13.60 9.51
N VAL A 59 -13.84 -13.90 9.32
CA VAL A 59 -12.86 -13.79 10.41
C VAL A 59 -12.34 -12.38 10.41
N TYR A 60 -12.64 -11.60 11.42
CA TYR A 60 -12.26 -10.19 11.47
C TYR A 60 -11.63 -9.80 12.81
N GLN A 61 -10.86 -8.74 12.77
CA GLN A 61 -10.28 -8.11 13.95
C GLN A 61 -10.36 -6.59 13.82
N LYS A 62 -10.77 -5.92 14.90
CA LYS A 62 -10.72 -4.45 14.96
C LYS A 62 -9.28 -3.98 14.94
N SER A 63 -9.00 -2.95 14.17
CA SER A 63 -7.69 -2.33 14.06
C SER A 63 -7.73 -0.85 14.40
N ASN A 64 -6.56 -0.27 14.66
CA ASN A 64 -6.43 1.16 14.90
C ASN A 64 -6.36 1.89 13.56
N VAL A 65 -7.28 2.85 13.34
CA VAL A 65 -7.42 3.60 12.09
C VAL A 65 -6.13 4.32 11.71
N GLN A 66 -5.50 5.03 12.67
CA GLN A 66 -4.26 5.77 12.42
C GLN A 66 -3.14 4.85 11.92
N LYS A 67 -2.94 3.71 12.60
CA LYS A 67 -1.93 2.73 12.19
C LYS A 67 -2.20 2.17 10.80
N VAL A 68 -3.47 1.88 10.48
CA VAL A 68 -3.85 1.37 9.16
C VAL A 68 -3.55 2.39 8.07
N VAL A 69 -3.93 3.66 8.29
CA VAL A 69 -3.67 4.74 7.34
C VAL A 69 -2.17 4.96 7.12
N GLU A 70 -1.37 4.97 8.18
CA GLU A 70 0.09 5.15 8.10
C GLU A 70 0.81 4.02 7.36
N GLN A 71 0.35 2.78 7.53
CA GLN A 71 1.05 1.61 6.99
C GLN A 71 0.57 1.23 5.59
N ASP A 72 -0.73 1.19 5.35
CA ASP A 72 -1.33 0.68 4.12
C ASP A 72 -2.24 1.71 3.43
N GLY A 73 -2.81 2.65 4.17
CA GLY A 73 -3.88 3.54 3.72
C GLY A 73 -3.44 4.97 3.39
N CYS A 74 -2.16 5.27 3.25
CA CYS A 74 -1.70 6.65 3.00
C CYS A 74 -2.33 7.28 1.74
N MET A 75 -2.70 6.46 0.75
CA MET A 75 -3.41 6.89 -0.46
C MET A 75 -4.84 7.40 -0.19
N MET A 76 -5.38 7.15 0.99
CA MET A 76 -6.67 7.73 1.41
C MET A 76 -6.56 9.22 1.71
N LEU A 77 -5.43 9.67 2.24
CA LEU A 77 -5.20 11.07 2.63
C LEU A 77 -4.59 11.90 1.51
N GLN A 78 -3.71 11.31 0.72
CA GLN A 78 -2.98 12.03 -0.30
C GLN A 78 -2.80 11.20 -1.57
N SER A 79 -2.80 11.86 -2.70
CA SER A 79 -2.43 11.24 -3.97
C SER A 79 -0.93 11.09 -4.08
N ALA A 80 -0.48 10.15 -4.91
CA ALA A 80 0.92 10.05 -5.25
C ALA A 80 1.40 11.35 -5.94
N ILE A 81 2.54 11.87 -5.50
CA ILE A 81 3.16 13.03 -6.14
C ILE A 81 3.79 12.57 -7.46
N PRO A 82 3.39 13.17 -8.61
CA PRO A 82 4.00 12.82 -9.88
C PRO A 82 5.50 13.12 -9.88
N SER A 83 6.28 12.19 -10.39
CA SER A 83 7.71 12.46 -10.61
C SER A 83 7.89 13.63 -11.59
N THR A 84 8.87 14.50 -11.34
CA THR A 84 9.28 15.57 -12.26
C THR A 84 9.71 15.01 -13.62
N ARG A 85 10.18 13.76 -13.67
CA ARG A 85 10.58 13.06 -14.90
C ARG A 85 9.42 12.39 -15.63
N ARG A 86 8.16 12.59 -15.20
CA ARG A 86 6.98 11.93 -15.78
C ARG A 86 6.84 12.20 -17.28
N ALA A 87 6.97 13.46 -17.70
CA ALA A 87 6.84 13.84 -19.11
C ALA A 87 7.92 13.17 -19.98
N ASP A 88 9.16 13.16 -19.50
CA ASP A 88 10.27 12.51 -20.20
C ASP A 88 10.07 11.00 -20.29
N PHE A 89 9.58 10.37 -19.22
CA PHE A 89 9.27 8.93 -19.23
C PHE A 89 8.25 8.57 -20.31
N PHE A 90 7.16 9.32 -20.44
CA PHE A 90 6.13 9.01 -21.44
C PHE A 90 6.59 9.30 -22.87
N ARG A 91 7.45 10.30 -23.08
CA ARG A 91 8.11 10.52 -24.37
C ARG A 91 9.01 9.34 -24.74
N ASP A 92 9.84 8.90 -23.81
CA ASP A 92 10.80 7.83 -24.02
C ASP A 92 10.12 6.46 -24.13
N LEU A 93 8.96 6.24 -23.51
CA LEU A 93 8.17 5.02 -23.58
C LEU A 93 7.82 4.64 -25.03
N ASN A 94 7.60 5.64 -25.88
CA ASN A 94 7.30 5.41 -27.30
C ASN A 94 8.56 5.21 -28.17
N ASN A 95 9.75 5.53 -27.65
CA ASN A 95 10.98 5.61 -28.43
C ASN A 95 12.07 4.64 -27.97
N LEU A 96 11.98 4.10 -26.75
CA LEU A 96 13.01 3.25 -26.18
C LEU A 96 12.48 1.85 -25.86
N PRO A 97 13.27 0.81 -26.05
CA PRO A 97 12.93 -0.53 -25.59
C PRO A 97 12.92 -0.59 -24.06
N PHE A 98 12.14 -1.53 -23.49
CA PHE A 98 11.84 -1.62 -22.08
C PHE A 98 13.08 -1.69 -21.17
N ASP A 99 14.10 -2.46 -21.56
CA ASP A 99 15.37 -2.58 -20.82
C ASP A 99 16.09 -1.23 -20.67
N ARG A 100 16.09 -0.42 -21.72
CA ARG A 100 16.64 0.95 -21.71
C ARG A 100 15.81 1.89 -20.84
N LEU A 101 14.48 1.79 -20.90
CA LEU A 101 13.60 2.54 -20.00
C LEU A 101 13.84 2.19 -18.54
N GLN A 102 13.91 0.90 -18.22
CA GLN A 102 14.19 0.43 -16.88
C GLN A 102 15.54 0.93 -16.36
N ALA A 103 16.59 0.83 -17.16
CA ALA A 103 17.92 1.33 -16.78
C ALA A 103 17.94 2.84 -16.54
N LYS A 104 17.20 3.63 -17.35
CA LYS A 104 17.16 5.09 -17.29
C LYS A 104 16.32 5.61 -16.11
N TYR A 105 15.13 5.02 -15.89
CA TYR A 105 14.15 5.56 -14.94
C TYR A 105 14.09 4.82 -13.61
N PHE A 106 14.47 3.55 -13.60
CA PHE A 106 14.44 2.68 -12.42
C PHE A 106 15.78 1.95 -12.22
N PRO A 107 16.92 2.68 -12.18
CA PRO A 107 18.21 2.03 -12.01
C PRO A 107 18.24 1.27 -10.69
N LEU A 108 18.51 -0.02 -10.77
CA LEU A 108 18.76 -0.85 -9.59
C LEU A 108 20.20 -0.60 -9.13
N THR A 109 20.36 0.29 -8.15
CA THR A 109 21.65 0.47 -7.48
C THR A 109 22.11 -0.84 -6.83
N LEU A 110 23.43 -1.01 -6.66
CA LEU A 110 23.99 -2.19 -6.01
C LEU A 110 23.36 -2.43 -4.62
N MET A 111 23.18 -1.35 -3.85
CA MET A 111 22.51 -1.40 -2.54
C MET A 111 21.06 -1.91 -2.64
N ARG A 112 20.29 -1.42 -3.60
CA ARG A 112 18.92 -1.93 -3.83
C ARG A 112 18.90 -3.41 -4.19
N LYS A 113 19.82 -3.88 -5.04
CA LYS A 113 19.94 -5.30 -5.38
C LYS A 113 20.23 -6.15 -4.14
N ILE A 114 21.13 -5.70 -3.26
CA ILE A 114 21.47 -6.39 -2.01
C ILE A 114 20.23 -6.43 -1.09
N ILE A 115 19.54 -5.31 -0.88
CA ILE A 115 18.38 -5.25 0.00
C ILE A 115 17.24 -6.14 -0.50
N ILE A 116 17.00 -6.16 -1.83
CA ILE A 116 15.99 -7.06 -2.41
C ILE A 116 16.35 -8.53 -2.15
N LYS A 117 17.62 -8.91 -2.33
CA LYS A 117 18.09 -10.28 -2.07
C LYS A 117 18.02 -10.66 -0.59
N MET A 118 18.21 -9.70 0.32
CA MET A 118 18.12 -9.94 1.76
C MET A 118 16.69 -10.00 2.31
N LYS A 119 15.68 -9.64 1.51
CA LYS A 119 14.28 -9.65 1.93
C LYS A 119 13.83 -10.99 2.55
N PRO A 120 14.06 -12.17 1.94
CA PRO A 120 13.67 -13.44 2.55
C PRO A 120 14.40 -13.72 3.87
N PHE A 121 15.66 -13.34 4.00
CA PHE A 121 16.43 -13.48 5.23
C PHE A 121 15.81 -12.67 6.38
N PHE A 122 15.48 -11.38 6.16
CA PHE A 122 14.82 -10.55 7.18
C PHE A 122 13.42 -11.07 7.56
N TYR A 123 12.76 -11.72 6.63
CA TYR A 123 11.48 -12.39 6.91
C TYR A 123 11.66 -13.59 7.84
N HIS A 124 12.67 -14.43 7.59
CA HIS A 124 12.92 -15.66 8.37
C HIS A 124 13.30 -15.37 9.82
N ILE A 125 14.10 -14.35 10.06
CA ILE A 125 14.54 -13.98 11.42
C ILE A 125 13.61 -12.99 12.13
N GLY A 126 12.44 -12.68 11.56
CA GLY A 126 11.41 -11.85 12.20
C GLY A 126 11.73 -10.36 12.33
N ILE A 127 12.83 -9.86 11.78
CA ILE A 127 13.22 -8.43 11.81
C ILE A 127 12.87 -7.66 10.54
N PHE A 128 11.72 -7.99 9.98
CA PHE A 128 11.23 -7.33 8.75
C PHE A 128 11.04 -5.81 8.91
N SER A 129 10.79 -5.31 10.13
CA SER A 129 10.73 -3.88 10.42
C SER A 129 12.03 -3.14 10.08
N ILE A 130 13.18 -3.77 10.31
CA ILE A 130 14.50 -3.22 9.94
C ILE A 130 14.64 -3.15 8.42
N TYR A 131 14.22 -4.20 7.71
CA TYR A 131 14.19 -4.19 6.25
C TYR A 131 13.35 -3.03 5.70
N MET A 132 12.17 -2.77 6.27
CA MET A 132 11.32 -1.66 5.84
C MET A 132 11.94 -0.28 6.10
N LYS A 133 12.68 -0.11 7.20
CA LYS A 133 13.43 1.13 7.46
C LYS A 133 14.54 1.34 6.44
N LEU A 134 15.34 0.32 6.16
CA LEU A 134 16.42 0.38 5.17
C LEU A 134 15.88 0.70 3.77
N LYS A 135 14.73 0.12 3.39
CA LYS A 135 14.08 0.39 2.10
C LYS A 135 13.62 1.84 1.96
N LYS A 136 13.20 2.50 3.06
CA LYS A 136 12.77 3.91 3.03
C LYS A 136 13.93 4.90 2.91
N MET A 137 15.13 4.49 3.27
CA MET A 137 16.34 5.34 3.21
C MET A 137 17.00 5.37 1.82
N LEU A 138 16.53 4.57 0.88
CA LEU A 138 17.02 4.41 -0.50
C LEU A 138 15.98 4.80 -1.55
#